data_bc8b8e8ffa86392e4908b98e81fbfd06
#
_entry.id   bc8b8e8ffa86392e4908b98e81fbfd06
#
_cell.length_a   1.000
_cell.length_b   1.000
_cell.length_c   1.000
_cell.angle_alpha   90.00
_cell.angle_beta   90.00
_cell.angle_gamma   90.00
#
_symmetry.space_group_name_H-M   'P 1'
#
loop_
_entity.id
_entity.type
_entity.pdbx_description
1 polymer ?
#
loop_
_entity_poly.entity_id
_entity_poly.type
_entity_poly.pdbx_seq_one_letter_code
_entity_poly.pdbx_strand_id
1 'polypeptide(L)'
;MSDGRVHHRQGRSYVQDYLQTPTESDERLGEAEGRRTIEVFFRSLSEPEPHQFQRELLAEIQRLQEVGAVDDHTVTLFGGKLCCCEACAETAATRDRLEEIERWRAWAADAGVSLCLEEHTVDSSLTGQQYEFVVPPTATVVCRVGGKTSAVLPHRDGGEVITPYEYLSTVSQTKGGQPIVVADAEETAD
;
A
#
# COMPACT_ATOMS: atom_id res chain seq x y z
N MET A 1 26.44 49.87 0.17
CA MET A 1 25.49 49.26 1.11
C MET A 1 24.55 48.41 0.29
N SER A 2 24.89 47.14 0.11
CA SER A 2 24.11 46.18 -0.68
C SER A 2 23.49 45.17 0.27
N ASP A 3 22.17 45.22 0.36
CA ASP A 3 21.39 44.35 1.24
C ASP A 3 21.09 43.04 0.50
N GLY A 4 21.88 42.01 0.81
CA GLY A 4 21.73 40.68 0.24
C GLY A 4 20.67 39.87 1.00
N ARG A 5 19.41 39.91 0.56
CA ARG A 5 18.38 38.99 1.07
C ARG A 5 18.64 37.58 0.54
N VAL A 6 19.13 36.74 1.43
CA VAL A 6 19.18 35.31 1.22
C VAL A 6 17.76 34.75 1.39
N HIS A 7 17.14 34.40 0.27
CA HIS A 7 15.89 33.63 0.30
C HIS A 7 16.20 32.22 0.79
N HIS A 8 15.93 31.91 2.05
CA HIS A 8 15.78 30.58 2.55
C HIS A 8 14.57 29.95 1.84
N ARG A 9 14.81 29.15 0.81
CA ARG A 9 13.86 28.13 0.38
C ARG A 9 13.72 27.15 1.54
N GLN A 10 12.63 27.26 2.29
CA GLN A 10 12.18 26.21 3.17
C GLN A 10 11.90 24.98 2.29
N GLY A 11 12.82 24.00 2.34
CA GLY A 11 12.59 22.72 1.73
C GLY A 11 11.39 22.08 2.43
N ARG A 12 10.26 21.99 1.72
CA ARG A 12 9.16 21.11 2.14
C ARG A 12 9.75 19.74 2.38
N SER A 13 9.51 19.18 3.57
CA SER A 13 9.92 17.83 3.90
C SER A 13 9.29 16.89 2.89
N TYR A 14 10.10 16.11 2.20
CA TYR A 14 9.69 15.10 1.22
C TYR A 14 8.61 14.14 1.77
N VAL A 15 8.61 13.93 3.07
CA VAL A 15 7.64 13.10 3.79
C VAL A 15 6.23 13.74 3.85
N GLN A 16 6.14 15.08 3.93
CA GLN A 16 4.84 15.77 4.01
C GLN A 16 4.04 15.71 2.70
N ASP A 17 4.72 15.58 1.56
CA ASP A 17 4.04 15.46 0.27
C ASP A 17 3.39 14.08 0.06
N TYR A 18 3.79 13.06 0.85
CA TYR A 18 3.25 11.69 0.78
C TYR A 18 2.24 11.35 1.88
N LEU A 19 2.15 12.15 2.95
CA LEU A 19 1.22 11.93 4.05
C LEU A 19 -0.05 12.80 3.87
N GLN A 20 -0.76 12.61 2.76
CA GLN A 20 -2.09 13.20 2.63
C GLN A 20 -3.10 12.26 3.28
N THR A 21 -3.73 12.72 4.35
CA THR A 21 -4.94 12.05 4.87
C THR A 21 -6.05 12.19 3.83
N PRO A 22 -6.78 11.11 3.52
CA PRO A 22 -7.95 11.20 2.64
C PRO A 22 -8.91 12.25 3.19
N THR A 23 -9.27 13.24 2.37
CA THR A 23 -10.32 14.18 2.71
C THR A 23 -11.67 13.60 2.27
N GLU A 24 -12.77 13.99 2.93
CA GLU A 24 -14.16 13.56 2.60
C GLU A 24 -14.54 13.75 1.10
N SER A 25 -13.75 14.51 0.35
CA SER A 25 -13.88 14.64 -1.10
C SER A 25 -13.41 13.41 -1.87
N ASP A 26 -12.52 12.58 -1.31
CA ASP A 26 -11.99 11.39 -1.99
C ASP A 26 -12.98 10.21 -1.98
N GLU A 27 -13.88 10.14 -0.99
CA GLU A 27 -14.92 9.11 -0.95
C GLU A 27 -15.92 9.21 -2.14
N ARG A 28 -16.12 10.42 -2.68
CA ARG A 28 -17.01 10.64 -3.83
C ARG A 28 -16.36 10.34 -5.19
N LEU A 29 -15.06 10.24 -5.25
CA LEU A 29 -14.32 9.99 -6.50
C LEU A 29 -14.15 8.48 -6.81
N GLY A 30 -14.39 7.59 -5.84
CA GLY A 30 -14.23 6.14 -5.98
C GLY A 30 -15.30 5.44 -6.85
N GLU A 31 -16.39 6.11 -7.19
CA GLU A 31 -17.53 5.51 -7.91
C GLU A 31 -17.43 5.55 -9.44
N ALA A 32 -16.37 6.14 -10.01
CA ALA A 32 -16.18 6.11 -11.46
C ALA A 32 -15.85 4.68 -11.91
N GLU A 33 -16.78 4.04 -12.59
CA GLU A 33 -16.64 2.71 -13.18
C GLU A 33 -15.35 2.65 -14.03
N GLY A 34 -14.40 1.77 -13.64
CA GLY A 34 -13.11 1.61 -14.33
C GLY A 34 -11.94 2.42 -13.79
N ARG A 35 -12.14 3.37 -12.86
CA ARG A 35 -11.04 4.11 -12.24
C ARG A 35 -10.14 3.16 -11.43
N ARG A 36 -8.84 3.24 -11.67
CA ARG A 36 -7.82 2.45 -10.96
C ARG A 36 -7.09 3.31 -9.96
N THR A 37 -7.14 2.92 -8.69
CA THR A 37 -6.41 3.59 -7.62
C THR A 37 -5.52 2.63 -6.87
N ILE A 38 -4.41 3.14 -6.35
CA ILE A 38 -3.47 2.38 -5.54
C ILE A 38 -3.35 3.06 -4.17
N GLU A 39 -3.54 2.27 -3.12
CA GLU A 39 -3.28 2.68 -1.74
C GLU A 39 -2.04 1.95 -1.24
N VAL A 40 -1.05 2.71 -0.79
CA VAL A 40 0.20 2.16 -0.24
C VAL A 40 0.22 2.35 1.26
N PHE A 41 0.38 1.27 1.98
CA PHE A 41 0.49 1.27 3.44
C PHE A 41 1.91 0.88 3.84
N PHE A 42 2.71 1.84 4.29
CA PHE A 42 4.03 1.54 4.83
C PHE A 42 3.97 1.24 6.32
N ARG A 43 4.62 0.15 6.73
CA ARG A 43 4.72 -0.21 8.15
C ARG A 43 5.46 0.85 8.96
N SER A 44 6.60 1.34 8.45
CA SER A 44 7.43 2.35 9.09
C SER A 44 8.24 3.11 8.03
N LEU A 45 8.61 4.35 8.34
CA LEU A 45 9.54 5.16 7.52
C LEU A 45 10.91 5.30 8.18
N SER A 46 11.12 4.71 9.35
CA SER A 46 12.33 4.94 10.18
C SER A 46 13.40 3.84 10.06
N GLU A 47 13.15 2.77 9.34
CA GLU A 47 14.14 1.70 9.15
C GLU A 47 15.04 2.03 7.95
N PRO A 48 16.39 1.98 8.08
CA PRO A 48 17.30 2.44 7.01
C PRO A 48 17.25 1.60 5.72
N GLU A 49 17.04 0.29 5.81
CA GLU A 49 17.02 -0.59 4.64
C GLU A 49 15.74 -0.52 3.78
N PRO A 50 14.54 -0.29 4.35
CA PRO A 50 13.33 -0.18 3.55
C PRO A 50 13.23 1.06 2.65
N HIS A 51 14.02 2.12 2.92
CA HIS A 51 13.91 3.37 2.17
C HIS A 51 14.17 3.24 0.66
N GLN A 52 15.09 2.35 0.26
CA GLN A 52 15.32 2.13 -1.16
C GLN A 52 14.11 1.44 -1.80
N PHE A 53 13.64 0.36 -1.19
CA PHE A 53 12.44 -0.36 -1.63
C PHE A 53 11.21 0.56 -1.70
N GLN A 54 10.98 1.38 -0.67
CA GLN A 54 9.85 2.31 -0.63
C GLN A 54 9.92 3.33 -1.77
N ARG A 55 11.11 3.90 -2.03
CA ARG A 55 11.31 4.86 -3.13
C ARG A 55 11.11 4.21 -4.49
N GLU A 56 11.64 3.01 -4.69
CA GLU A 56 11.48 2.27 -5.93
C GLU A 56 10.00 1.93 -6.19
N LEU A 57 9.28 1.47 -5.15
CA LEU A 57 7.85 1.18 -5.22
C LEU A 57 7.04 2.42 -5.61
N LEU A 58 7.30 3.56 -4.95
CA LEU A 58 6.62 4.81 -5.26
C LEU A 58 6.96 5.33 -6.65
N ALA A 59 8.23 5.21 -7.08
CA ALA A 59 8.64 5.58 -8.43
C ALA A 59 7.92 4.75 -9.50
N GLU A 60 7.74 3.45 -9.26
CA GLU A 60 6.99 2.59 -10.18
C GLU A 60 5.50 2.97 -10.24
N ILE A 61 4.87 3.26 -9.10
CA ILE A 61 3.48 3.73 -9.07
C ILE A 61 3.32 5.07 -9.79
N GLN A 62 4.24 6.02 -9.58
CA GLN A 62 4.24 7.29 -10.30
C GLN A 62 4.39 7.09 -11.80
N ARG A 63 5.27 6.19 -12.23
CA ARG A 63 5.43 5.83 -13.65
C ARG A 63 4.12 5.27 -14.23
N LEU A 64 3.42 4.40 -13.49
CA LEU A 64 2.11 3.86 -13.91
C LEU A 64 1.06 4.96 -14.03
N GLN A 65 1.11 5.96 -13.16
CA GLN A 65 0.21 7.11 -13.21
C GLN A 65 0.53 8.01 -14.41
N GLU A 66 1.81 8.27 -14.69
CA GLU A 66 2.25 9.06 -15.86
C GLU A 66 1.81 8.43 -17.21
N VAL A 67 1.81 7.11 -17.30
CA VAL A 67 1.35 6.40 -18.51
C VAL A 67 -0.17 6.17 -18.53
N GLY A 68 -0.90 6.61 -17.49
CA GLY A 68 -2.35 6.48 -17.37
C GLY A 68 -2.84 5.05 -17.12
N ALA A 69 -1.98 4.17 -16.58
CA ALA A 69 -2.35 2.83 -16.14
C ALA A 69 -3.01 2.84 -14.74
N VAL A 70 -2.72 3.87 -13.95
CA VAL A 70 -3.28 4.17 -12.63
C VAL A 70 -3.74 5.63 -12.64
N ASP A 71 -4.94 5.89 -12.12
CA ASP A 71 -5.52 7.24 -12.11
C ASP A 71 -5.04 8.05 -10.91
N ASP A 72 -4.83 7.38 -9.76
CA ASP A 72 -4.45 8.06 -8.51
C ASP A 72 -3.80 7.09 -7.52
N HIS A 73 -3.03 7.62 -6.58
CA HIS A 73 -2.50 6.83 -5.49
C HIS A 73 -2.45 7.61 -4.17
N THR A 74 -2.53 6.89 -3.07
CA THR A 74 -2.36 7.43 -1.72
C THR A 74 -1.30 6.65 -0.95
N VAL A 75 -0.66 7.31 0.01
CA VAL A 75 0.35 6.71 0.88
C VAL A 75 -0.04 6.94 2.33
N THR A 76 -0.12 5.85 3.09
CA THR A 76 -0.48 5.86 4.50
C THR A 76 0.61 5.19 5.34
N LEU A 77 0.92 5.79 6.50
CA LEU A 77 1.76 5.16 7.50
C LEU A 77 0.90 4.30 8.42
N PHE A 78 1.11 2.99 8.35
CA PHE A 78 0.23 2.02 9.03
C PHE A 78 0.63 1.76 10.49
N GLY A 79 1.93 1.74 10.78
CA GLY A 79 2.48 1.42 12.09
C GLY A 79 3.12 0.02 12.12
N GLY A 80 4.05 -0.17 13.07
CA GLY A 80 4.90 -1.37 13.13
C GLY A 80 4.15 -2.65 13.49
N LYS A 81 3.21 -2.55 14.42
CA LYS A 81 2.30 -3.64 14.83
C LYS A 81 1.03 -3.06 15.42
N LEU A 82 -0.07 -3.74 15.22
CA LEU A 82 -1.38 -3.36 15.75
C LEU A 82 -1.81 -4.35 16.83
N CYS A 83 -2.15 -3.83 18.01
CA CYS A 83 -2.80 -4.61 19.06
C CYS A 83 -4.28 -4.77 18.75
N CYS A 84 -4.76 -6.00 18.75
CA CYS A 84 -6.17 -6.32 18.49
C CYS A 84 -7.03 -6.31 19.77
N CYS A 85 -6.47 -5.95 20.95
CA CYS A 85 -7.24 -5.92 22.17
C CYS A 85 -8.28 -4.79 22.17
N GLU A 86 -9.37 -4.97 22.91
CA GLU A 86 -10.51 -4.04 22.97
C GLU A 86 -10.08 -2.61 23.34
N ALA A 87 -9.22 -2.45 24.35
CA ALA A 87 -8.73 -1.16 24.80
C ALA A 87 -7.94 -0.39 23.72
N CYS A 88 -7.15 -1.09 22.87
CA CYS A 88 -6.44 -0.48 21.75
C CYS A 88 -7.40 -0.13 20.60
N ALA A 89 -8.42 -0.96 20.36
CA ALA A 89 -9.43 -0.76 19.33
C ALA A 89 -10.39 0.42 19.63
N GLU A 90 -10.41 0.92 20.88
CA GLU A 90 -11.19 2.11 21.25
C GLU A 90 -10.66 3.39 20.58
N THR A 91 -9.37 3.46 20.25
CA THR A 91 -8.82 4.63 19.54
C THR A 91 -9.24 4.61 18.07
N ALA A 92 -9.72 5.75 17.55
CA ALA A 92 -10.16 5.84 16.15
C ALA A 92 -9.07 5.36 15.19
N ALA A 93 -7.83 5.82 15.36
CA ALA A 93 -6.72 5.46 14.47
C ALA A 93 -6.40 3.95 14.46
N THR A 94 -6.56 3.24 15.58
CA THR A 94 -6.34 1.79 15.62
C THR A 94 -7.54 1.06 15.01
N ARG A 95 -8.74 1.52 15.28
CA ARG A 95 -9.98 0.97 14.71
C ARG A 95 -9.95 1.01 13.19
N ASP A 96 -9.68 2.17 12.61
CA ASP A 96 -9.63 2.36 11.16
C ASP A 96 -8.63 1.39 10.50
N ARG A 97 -7.47 1.18 11.15
CA ARG A 97 -6.45 0.24 10.65
C ARG A 97 -6.87 -1.22 10.78
N LEU A 98 -7.54 -1.60 11.87
CA LEU A 98 -8.07 -2.95 12.04
C LEU A 98 -9.19 -3.22 11.04
N GLU A 99 -10.09 -2.26 10.80
CA GLU A 99 -11.12 -2.37 9.76
C GLU A 99 -10.52 -2.51 8.36
N GLU A 100 -9.40 -1.83 8.09
CA GLU A 100 -8.70 -2.00 6.81
C GLU A 100 -8.13 -3.42 6.67
N ILE A 101 -7.51 -3.98 7.72
CA ILE A 101 -7.06 -5.37 7.73
C ILE A 101 -8.22 -6.34 7.49
N GLU A 102 -9.38 -6.10 8.09
CA GLU A 102 -10.55 -6.95 7.87
C GLU A 102 -11.04 -6.88 6.41
N ARG A 103 -11.00 -5.70 5.78
CA ARG A 103 -11.29 -5.56 4.33
C ARG A 103 -10.30 -6.36 3.48
N TRP A 104 -9.00 -6.35 3.84
CA TRP A 104 -8.00 -7.17 3.15
C TRP A 104 -8.26 -8.66 3.31
N ARG A 105 -8.60 -9.10 4.53
CA ARG A 105 -8.93 -10.50 4.83
C ARG A 105 -10.16 -10.96 4.05
N ALA A 106 -11.19 -10.14 3.99
CA ALA A 106 -12.39 -10.44 3.22
C ALA A 106 -12.07 -10.62 1.73
N TRP A 107 -11.30 -9.68 1.14
CA TRP A 107 -10.83 -9.82 -0.22
C TRP A 107 -10.00 -11.10 -0.44
N ALA A 108 -9.07 -11.42 0.45
CA ALA A 108 -8.22 -12.60 0.32
C ALA A 108 -9.03 -13.91 0.38
N ALA A 109 -10.05 -13.96 1.24
CA ALA A 109 -10.97 -15.09 1.34
C ALA A 109 -11.76 -15.28 0.03
N ASP A 110 -12.27 -14.18 -0.54
CA ASP A 110 -13.01 -14.22 -1.81
C ASP A 110 -12.11 -14.61 -2.99
N ALA A 111 -10.86 -14.15 -2.98
CA ALA A 111 -9.87 -14.45 -4.01
C ALA A 111 -9.23 -15.87 -3.85
N GLY A 112 -9.42 -16.54 -2.72
CA GLY A 112 -8.82 -17.83 -2.43
C GLY A 112 -7.31 -17.78 -2.17
N VAL A 113 -6.79 -16.63 -1.73
CA VAL A 113 -5.37 -16.38 -1.46
C VAL A 113 -5.11 -16.15 0.03
N SER A 114 -3.85 -16.12 0.45
CA SER A 114 -3.45 -15.85 1.84
C SER A 114 -2.63 -14.58 1.93
N LEU A 115 -3.00 -13.68 2.84
CA LEU A 115 -2.23 -12.45 3.10
C LEU A 115 -0.89 -12.77 3.78
N CYS A 116 0.13 -11.95 3.50
CA CYS A 116 1.42 -12.01 4.17
C CYS A 116 1.42 -11.17 5.48
N LEU A 117 0.38 -11.33 6.30
CA LEU A 117 0.31 -10.75 7.64
C LEU A 117 0.93 -11.71 8.64
N GLU A 118 1.69 -11.18 9.60
CA GLU A 118 2.18 -11.98 10.72
C GLU A 118 1.26 -11.75 11.93
N GLU A 119 0.85 -12.81 12.59
CA GLU A 119 0.03 -12.76 13.79
C GLU A 119 0.84 -13.28 14.98
N HIS A 120 0.85 -12.51 16.05
CA HIS A 120 1.60 -12.83 17.27
C HIS A 120 0.70 -12.74 18.48
N THR A 121 0.82 -13.72 19.35
CA THR A 121 0.18 -13.74 20.66
C THR A 121 1.25 -13.56 21.73
N VAL A 122 1.03 -12.64 22.67
CA VAL A 122 1.94 -12.34 23.76
C VAL A 122 1.20 -12.47 25.09
N ASP A 123 1.70 -13.33 25.97
CA ASP A 123 1.22 -13.45 27.34
C ASP A 123 1.93 -12.43 28.22
N SER A 124 1.18 -11.52 28.82
CA SER A 124 1.75 -10.54 29.77
C SER A 124 1.86 -11.14 31.16
N SER A 125 3.10 -11.35 31.60
CA SER A 125 3.36 -11.79 32.98
C SER A 125 2.97 -10.76 34.05
N LEU A 126 2.80 -9.48 33.67
CA LEU A 126 2.41 -8.41 34.58
C LEU A 126 0.91 -8.33 34.80
N THR A 127 0.12 -8.55 33.75
CA THR A 127 -1.34 -8.42 33.81
C THR A 127 -2.05 -9.77 33.80
N GLY A 128 -1.35 -10.86 33.48
CA GLY A 128 -1.95 -12.19 33.27
C GLY A 128 -2.86 -12.24 32.03
N GLN A 129 -2.83 -11.22 31.18
CA GLN A 129 -3.66 -11.14 29.98
C GLN A 129 -2.88 -11.54 28.75
N GLN A 130 -3.58 -12.09 27.78
CA GLN A 130 -3.08 -12.41 26.47
C GLN A 130 -3.41 -11.26 25.51
N TYR A 131 -2.41 -10.86 24.70
CA TYR A 131 -2.55 -9.82 23.69
C TYR A 131 -2.24 -10.39 22.32
N GLU A 132 -3.11 -10.08 21.38
CA GLU A 132 -2.93 -10.42 19.99
C GLU A 132 -2.46 -9.20 19.20
N PHE A 133 -1.49 -9.43 18.30
CA PHE A 133 -0.92 -8.39 17.45
C PHE A 133 -0.91 -8.86 16.00
N VAL A 134 -1.23 -7.93 15.11
CA VAL A 134 -1.02 -8.09 13.67
C VAL A 134 0.13 -7.21 13.24
N VAL A 135 1.09 -7.80 12.51
CA VAL A 135 2.24 -7.11 11.92
C VAL A 135 2.09 -7.14 10.40
N PRO A 136 1.84 -6.00 9.76
CA PRO A 136 1.76 -5.93 8.31
C PRO A 136 3.16 -6.07 7.69
N PRO A 137 3.26 -6.43 6.40
CA PRO A 137 4.51 -6.35 5.63
C PRO A 137 5.12 -4.94 5.67
N THR A 138 6.38 -4.80 5.27
CA THR A 138 7.07 -3.50 5.19
C THR A 138 6.29 -2.51 4.33
N ALA A 139 5.67 -2.99 3.26
CA ALA A 139 4.67 -2.27 2.48
C ALA A 139 3.53 -3.21 2.11
N THR A 140 2.30 -2.72 2.23
CA THR A 140 1.11 -3.34 1.66
C THR A 140 0.56 -2.42 0.58
N VAL A 141 0.27 -2.98 -0.59
CA VAL A 141 -0.29 -2.25 -1.73
C VAL A 141 -1.69 -2.78 -1.99
N VAL A 142 -2.66 -1.90 -1.95
CA VAL A 142 -4.06 -2.23 -2.26
C VAL A 142 -4.43 -1.58 -3.59
N CYS A 143 -4.77 -2.40 -4.56
CA CYS A 143 -5.24 -1.95 -5.86
C CYS A 143 -6.77 -1.98 -5.88
N ARG A 144 -7.39 -0.91 -6.39
CA ARG A 144 -8.84 -0.83 -6.55
C ARG A 144 -9.21 -0.49 -7.98
N VAL A 145 -10.30 -1.05 -8.44
CA VAL A 145 -10.92 -0.74 -9.74
C VAL A 145 -12.39 -0.41 -9.49
N GLY A 146 -12.82 0.79 -9.85
CA GLY A 146 -14.17 1.26 -9.58
C GLY A 146 -14.54 1.21 -8.08
N GLY A 147 -13.57 1.52 -7.20
CA GLY A 147 -13.72 1.48 -5.74
C GLY A 147 -13.68 0.08 -5.11
N LYS A 148 -13.68 -1.00 -5.91
CA LYS A 148 -13.59 -2.39 -5.40
C LYS A 148 -12.14 -2.85 -5.33
N THR A 149 -11.75 -3.51 -4.25
CA THR A 149 -10.42 -4.11 -4.10
C THR A 149 -10.23 -5.19 -5.16
N SER A 150 -9.22 -5.01 -6.02
CA SER A 150 -8.82 -5.97 -7.05
C SER A 150 -7.60 -6.80 -6.64
N ALA A 151 -6.72 -6.24 -5.82
CA ALA A 151 -5.58 -6.96 -5.25
C ALA A 151 -5.12 -6.33 -3.94
N VAL A 152 -4.60 -7.16 -3.04
CA VAL A 152 -3.84 -6.77 -1.83
C VAL A 152 -2.51 -7.49 -1.86
N LEU A 153 -1.41 -6.76 -1.79
CA LEU A 153 -0.05 -7.29 -1.99
C LEU A 153 0.86 -6.89 -0.82
N PRO A 154 1.80 -7.77 -0.42
CA PRO A 154 2.00 -9.12 -0.95
C PRO A 154 0.94 -10.12 -0.46
N HIS A 155 0.66 -11.12 -1.28
CA HIS A 155 -0.15 -12.28 -0.87
C HIS A 155 0.48 -13.58 -1.39
N ARG A 156 -0.02 -14.74 -0.92
CA ARG A 156 0.36 -16.06 -1.39
C ARG A 156 -0.77 -16.67 -2.20
N ASP A 157 -0.45 -17.09 -3.41
CA ASP A 157 -1.34 -17.83 -4.28
C ASP A 157 -0.70 -19.20 -4.60
N GLY A 158 -1.38 -20.29 -4.30
CA GLY A 158 -0.85 -21.65 -4.50
C GLY A 158 0.50 -21.94 -3.83
N GLY A 159 0.91 -21.12 -2.82
CA GLY A 159 2.21 -21.23 -2.14
C GLY A 159 3.28 -20.27 -2.66
N GLU A 160 3.09 -19.65 -3.80
CA GLU A 160 3.95 -18.59 -4.35
C GLU A 160 3.60 -17.22 -3.75
N VAL A 161 4.61 -16.39 -3.49
CA VAL A 161 4.40 -15.02 -2.99
C VAL A 161 4.35 -14.08 -4.18
N ILE A 162 3.19 -13.45 -4.38
CA ILE A 162 3.03 -12.38 -5.36
C ILE A 162 3.41 -11.07 -4.69
N THR A 163 4.46 -10.45 -5.17
CA THR A 163 4.96 -9.18 -4.64
C THR A 163 4.30 -7.96 -5.28
N PRO A 164 4.34 -6.77 -4.65
CA PRO A 164 3.90 -5.53 -5.28
C PRO A 164 4.52 -5.27 -6.66
N TYR A 165 5.83 -5.52 -6.82
CA TYR A 165 6.52 -5.31 -8.09
C TYR A 165 6.03 -6.20 -9.21
N GLU A 166 5.91 -7.50 -8.94
CA GLU A 166 5.39 -8.46 -9.92
C GLU A 166 4.01 -8.06 -10.38
N TYR A 167 3.12 -7.72 -9.44
CA TYR A 167 1.76 -7.30 -9.80
C TYR A 167 1.74 -5.99 -10.58
N LEU A 168 2.46 -4.95 -10.14
CA LEU A 168 2.49 -3.65 -10.81
C LEU A 168 3.07 -3.74 -12.21
N SER A 169 4.01 -4.66 -12.46
CA SER A 169 4.53 -4.91 -13.82
C SER A 169 3.42 -5.42 -14.75
N THR A 170 2.47 -6.21 -14.26
CA THR A 170 1.33 -6.68 -15.06
C THR A 170 0.31 -5.56 -15.31
N VAL A 171 0.13 -4.65 -14.36
CA VAL A 171 -0.78 -3.49 -14.51
C VAL A 171 -0.36 -2.59 -15.66
N SER A 172 0.94 -2.41 -15.87
CA SER A 172 1.48 -1.60 -16.98
C SER A 172 1.12 -2.16 -18.36
N GLN A 173 0.84 -3.45 -18.45
CA GLN A 173 0.51 -4.16 -19.69
C GLN A 173 -0.99 -4.14 -20.00
N THR A 174 -1.83 -3.64 -19.09
CA THR A 174 -3.29 -3.60 -19.26
C THR A 174 -3.79 -2.18 -19.48
N LYS A 175 -3.94 -1.75 -20.71
CA LYS A 175 -4.61 -0.49 -21.04
C LYS A 175 -6.08 -0.78 -21.38
N GLY A 176 -7.03 -0.21 -20.61
CA GLY A 176 -8.46 -0.32 -20.93
C GLY A 176 -9.12 -1.67 -20.68
N GLY A 177 -8.65 -2.46 -19.68
CA GLY A 177 -9.31 -3.71 -19.27
C GLY A 177 -9.04 -4.92 -20.17
N GLN A 178 -8.22 -4.78 -21.21
CA GLN A 178 -7.74 -5.91 -22.00
C GLN A 178 -6.24 -6.15 -21.71
N PRO A 179 -5.80 -7.38 -21.49
CA PRO A 179 -4.38 -7.69 -21.37
C PRO A 179 -3.68 -7.36 -22.67
N ILE A 180 -2.64 -6.52 -22.63
CA ILE A 180 -1.74 -6.36 -23.75
C ILE A 180 -0.88 -7.62 -23.74
N VAL A 181 -1.12 -8.53 -24.68
CA VAL A 181 -0.23 -9.67 -24.94
C VAL A 181 1.07 -9.07 -25.46
N VAL A 182 2.08 -9.01 -24.62
CA VAL A 182 3.45 -8.74 -25.08
C VAL A 182 3.85 -10.01 -25.83
N ALA A 183 3.92 -9.93 -27.16
CA ALA A 183 4.53 -10.98 -27.96
C ALA A 183 5.98 -11.15 -27.47
N ASP A 184 6.31 -12.34 -27.01
CA ASP A 184 7.68 -12.69 -26.69
C ASP A 184 8.57 -12.30 -27.87
N ALA A 185 9.57 -11.45 -27.60
CA ALA A 185 10.61 -11.18 -28.57
C ALA A 185 11.36 -12.51 -28.76
N GLU A 186 11.02 -13.22 -29.81
CA GLU A 186 11.79 -14.39 -30.23
C GLU A 186 13.25 -13.95 -30.39
N GLU A 187 14.05 -14.50 -29.50
CA GLU A 187 15.50 -14.48 -29.57
C GLU A 187 15.90 -15.19 -30.89
N THR A 188 16.11 -14.40 -31.95
CA THR A 188 16.77 -14.90 -33.16
C THR A 188 18.24 -15.08 -32.85
N ALA A 189 18.59 -16.28 -32.40
CA ALA A 189 19.96 -16.76 -32.47
C ALA A 189 20.28 -17.08 -33.95
N ASP A 190 21.30 -16.39 -34.50
CA ASP A 190 22.04 -16.82 -35.67
C ASP A 190 23.54 -16.72 -35.37
#